data_08feb3b1a2b8d76a6292a35f7cf16f0d
#
_entry.id   08feb3b1a2b8d76a6292a35f7cf16f0d
#
_cell.length_a   1.000
_cell.length_b   1.000
_cell.length_c   1.000
_cell.angle_alpha   90.00
_cell.angle_beta   90.00
_cell.angle_gamma   90.00
#
_symmetry.space_group_name_H-M   'P 1'
#
loop_
_entity.id
_entity.type
_entity.pdbx_description
1 polymer ?
#
loop_
_entity_poly.entity_id
_entity_poly.type
_entity_poly.pdbx_seq_one_letter_code
_entity_poly.pdbx_strand_id
1 'polypeptide(L)'
;MTYVDPAAAARAWQSMPAPLALRGINSAGGASAANYKLPVRGQATIGFVLSKSEPFTVTAQGQPGSPALRWSVDSFTVRLVEVSIDGGETELLVVPGVGLDASLACPYWFSFDCHNRLVRYGKGEMRLGTMLASCELKLPAEGEDPWKWIAGIEQVELSGALAGFVDLWKDPVTIELPMRVVPHDSITMEEMAYGRVTVPASLTATCQKLYDNVAGASFVLDTPDFPDFSAAIKASILDKENGWCAKILEKKANEFGEDKPKMTYLRITLGTNQGESPGIPFVMEIWPSGNYSPIHNHGGSDAVIRVLHGEITVSLYRFLAPEETTPFSTKTFAKDDVTWISPRLNQVHQLHNLDEAEPCITIQCYLYAQNNDTHWPYFDYLGNGDIEHFDPNSDADFLTFKRTMQEEWARR
;
A
#
# COMPACT_ATOMS: atom_id res chain seq x y z
N MET A 1 2.87 18.00 -19.42
CA MET A 1 2.27 16.68 -19.21
C MET A 1 3.39 15.67 -19.34
N THR A 2 3.89 15.18 -18.23
CA THR A 2 4.89 14.11 -18.21
C THR A 2 4.15 12.82 -18.51
N TYR A 3 4.53 12.14 -19.58
CA TYR A 3 3.97 10.85 -19.97
C TYR A 3 4.47 9.81 -18.95
N VAL A 4 3.57 9.30 -18.13
CA VAL A 4 3.87 8.12 -17.29
C VAL A 4 3.81 6.90 -18.20
N ASP A 5 4.89 6.14 -18.29
CA ASP A 5 4.91 4.89 -19.05
C ASP A 5 3.81 3.96 -18.51
N PRO A 6 2.79 3.60 -19.32
CA PRO A 6 1.72 2.71 -18.89
C PRO A 6 2.24 1.35 -18.42
N ALA A 7 3.42 0.93 -18.94
CA ALA A 7 4.06 -0.29 -18.49
C ALA A 7 4.70 -0.15 -17.09
N ALA A 8 5.16 1.04 -16.71
CA ALA A 8 5.64 1.30 -15.34
C ALA A 8 4.47 1.35 -14.35
N ALA A 9 3.36 2.00 -14.74
CA ALA A 9 2.14 2.00 -13.95
C ALA A 9 1.55 0.58 -13.80
N ALA A 10 1.53 -0.19 -14.88
CA ALA A 10 1.11 -1.59 -14.86
C ALA A 10 2.05 -2.45 -14.00
N ARG A 11 3.37 -2.18 -13.99
CA ARG A 11 4.33 -2.87 -13.12
C ARG A 11 4.11 -2.53 -11.64
N ALA A 12 3.92 -1.26 -11.31
CA ALA A 12 3.58 -0.85 -9.94
C ALA A 12 2.30 -1.54 -9.43
N TRP A 13 1.30 -1.69 -10.31
CA TRP A 13 0.08 -2.43 -10.00
C TRP A 13 0.30 -3.95 -9.99
N GLN A 14 1.09 -4.50 -10.91
CA GLN A 14 1.45 -5.92 -10.96
C GLN A 14 2.28 -6.36 -9.74
N SER A 15 3.01 -5.45 -9.12
CA SER A 15 3.75 -5.72 -7.90
C SER A 15 2.87 -5.84 -6.64
N MET A 16 1.55 -5.64 -6.75
CA MET A 16 0.59 -5.86 -5.68
C MET A 16 -0.03 -7.28 -5.76
N PRO A 17 0.61 -8.34 -5.26
CA PRO A 17 0.02 -9.67 -5.30
C PRO A 17 -1.13 -9.74 -4.31
N ALA A 18 -2.25 -10.21 -4.77
CA ALA A 18 -3.37 -10.54 -3.92
C ALA A 18 -3.18 -11.91 -3.28
N PRO A 19 -3.00 -12.04 -1.97
CA PRO A 19 -2.80 -13.33 -1.32
C PRO A 19 -3.93 -14.33 -1.54
N LEU A 20 -5.11 -13.91 -1.96
CA LEU A 20 -6.31 -14.72 -2.17
C LEU A 20 -7.03 -14.40 -3.49
N ALA A 21 -6.46 -13.57 -4.35
CA ALA A 21 -7.00 -13.31 -5.67
C ALA A 21 -6.54 -14.40 -6.64
N LEU A 22 -7.44 -14.81 -7.51
CA LEU A 22 -6.98 -15.32 -8.79
C LEU A 22 -6.33 -14.13 -9.49
N ARG A 23 -5.01 -14.15 -9.65
CA ARG A 23 -4.32 -13.16 -10.47
C ARG A 23 -5.00 -13.12 -11.82
N GLY A 24 -5.26 -11.91 -12.28
CA GLY A 24 -5.94 -11.66 -13.51
C GLY A 24 -5.40 -12.54 -14.61
N ILE A 25 -6.30 -13.24 -15.25
CA ILE A 25 -5.98 -13.97 -16.46
C ILE A 25 -5.43 -12.92 -17.41
N ASN A 26 -4.19 -13.09 -17.87
CA ASN A 26 -3.57 -12.23 -18.85
C ASN A 26 -4.52 -12.02 -20.03
N SER A 27 -5.23 -10.92 -20.06
CA SER A 27 -5.83 -10.45 -21.29
C SER A 27 -4.68 -9.91 -22.12
N ALA A 28 -4.38 -10.55 -23.23
CA ALA A 28 -3.42 -10.04 -24.20
C ALA A 28 -3.75 -8.55 -24.49
N GLY A 29 -2.78 -7.69 -24.33
CA GLY A 29 -2.98 -6.24 -24.44
C GLY A 29 -3.73 -5.86 -25.70
N GLY A 30 -4.68 -4.94 -25.54
CA GLY A 30 -5.43 -4.37 -26.65
C GLY A 30 -6.84 -4.93 -26.89
N ALA A 31 -7.38 -5.79 -26.02
CA ALA A 31 -8.80 -6.17 -26.10
C ALA A 31 -9.68 -4.98 -25.68
N SER A 32 -10.63 -4.62 -26.54
CA SER A 32 -11.62 -3.58 -26.26
C SER A 32 -12.73 -4.05 -25.30
N ALA A 33 -12.82 -5.34 -25.01
CA ALA A 33 -13.69 -5.95 -24.01
C ALA A 33 -13.09 -7.28 -23.52
N ALA A 34 -13.24 -7.57 -22.23
CA ALA A 34 -12.79 -8.82 -21.63
C ALA A 34 -13.77 -9.30 -20.56
N ASN A 35 -14.01 -10.63 -20.54
CA ASN A 35 -14.88 -11.29 -19.56
C ASN A 35 -14.06 -12.06 -18.53
N TYR A 36 -14.40 -11.89 -17.26
CA TYR A 36 -13.74 -12.54 -16.13
C TYR A 36 -14.75 -13.28 -15.29
N LYS A 37 -14.51 -14.59 -15.10
CA LYS A 37 -15.32 -15.39 -14.19
C LYS A 37 -14.99 -15.08 -12.75
N LEU A 38 -16.01 -14.90 -11.91
CA LEU A 38 -15.82 -14.62 -10.49
C LEU A 38 -15.38 -15.87 -9.71
N PRO A 39 -14.46 -15.73 -8.75
CA PRO A 39 -14.11 -16.81 -7.82
C PRO A 39 -15.27 -17.25 -6.93
N VAL A 40 -16.11 -16.30 -6.54
CA VAL A 40 -17.32 -16.50 -5.72
C VAL A 40 -18.48 -15.77 -6.38
N ARG A 41 -19.62 -16.42 -6.50
CA ARG A 41 -20.83 -15.79 -7.04
C ARG A 41 -21.36 -14.70 -6.12
N GLY A 42 -21.88 -13.65 -6.70
CA GLY A 42 -22.56 -12.57 -5.99
C GLY A 42 -21.65 -11.60 -5.23
N GLN A 43 -20.33 -11.78 -5.28
CA GLN A 43 -19.39 -10.88 -4.65
C GLN A 43 -18.04 -10.85 -5.36
N ALA A 44 -17.42 -9.70 -5.40
CA ALA A 44 -16.03 -9.51 -5.87
C ALA A 44 -15.53 -8.10 -5.62
N THR A 45 -14.21 -7.93 -5.73
CA THR A 45 -13.56 -6.64 -6.02
C THR A 45 -12.71 -6.80 -7.27
N ILE A 46 -12.88 -5.88 -8.22
CA ILE A 46 -12.17 -5.87 -9.51
C ILE A 46 -11.35 -4.60 -9.58
N GLY A 47 -10.05 -4.70 -9.84
CA GLY A 47 -9.14 -3.59 -10.02
C GLY A 47 -8.41 -3.66 -11.36
N PHE A 48 -8.18 -2.51 -12.00
CA PHE A 48 -7.45 -2.43 -13.26
C PHE A 48 -6.93 -1.01 -13.52
N VAL A 49 -6.03 -0.90 -14.48
CA VAL A 49 -5.46 0.37 -14.96
C VAL A 49 -5.81 0.53 -16.44
N LEU A 50 -5.98 1.77 -16.89
CA LEU A 50 -6.25 2.08 -18.29
C LEU A 50 -4.95 2.34 -19.06
N SER A 51 -4.89 1.92 -20.32
CA SER A 51 -3.83 2.28 -21.26
C SER A 51 -4.06 3.65 -21.94
N LYS A 52 -5.31 4.14 -21.88
CA LYS A 52 -5.73 5.46 -22.39
C LYS A 52 -6.83 6.01 -21.49
N SER A 53 -6.85 7.31 -21.29
CA SER A 53 -7.89 7.99 -20.53
C SER A 53 -9.15 8.15 -21.42
N GLU A 54 -9.90 7.06 -21.57
CA GLU A 54 -11.13 6.98 -22.36
C GLU A 54 -12.26 6.39 -21.49
N PRO A 55 -13.52 6.77 -21.73
CA PRO A 55 -14.66 6.19 -21.02
C PRO A 55 -14.67 4.67 -21.09
N PHE A 56 -15.10 4.04 -20.01
CA PHE A 56 -15.17 2.60 -19.88
C PHE A 56 -16.41 2.14 -19.12
N THR A 57 -16.74 0.85 -19.24
CA THR A 57 -17.81 0.22 -18.47
C THR A 57 -17.33 -1.05 -17.78
N VAL A 58 -17.95 -1.32 -16.62
CA VAL A 58 -17.83 -2.57 -15.88
C VAL A 58 -19.22 -3.14 -15.70
N THR A 59 -19.49 -4.34 -16.26
CA THR A 59 -20.79 -5.00 -16.17
C THR A 59 -20.66 -6.29 -15.39
N ALA A 60 -21.30 -6.39 -14.23
CA ALA A 60 -21.38 -7.59 -13.43
C ALA A 60 -22.70 -8.31 -13.72
N GLN A 61 -22.65 -9.55 -14.21
CA GLN A 61 -23.79 -10.30 -14.74
C GLN A 61 -23.76 -11.77 -14.34
N GLY A 62 -24.97 -12.34 -14.24
CA GLY A 62 -25.19 -13.76 -14.01
C GLY A 62 -25.42 -14.53 -15.30
N GLN A 63 -26.22 -15.61 -15.20
CA GLN A 63 -26.65 -16.39 -16.36
C GLN A 63 -27.47 -15.55 -17.36
N PRO A 64 -27.46 -15.91 -18.64
CA PRO A 64 -28.33 -15.27 -19.62
C PRO A 64 -29.80 -15.25 -19.16
N GLY A 65 -30.41 -14.07 -19.27
CA GLY A 65 -31.77 -13.84 -18.79
C GLY A 65 -31.88 -13.37 -17.34
N SER A 66 -30.77 -13.00 -16.72
CA SER A 66 -30.74 -12.29 -15.43
C SER A 66 -30.47 -10.80 -15.64
N PRO A 67 -30.90 -9.92 -14.73
CA PRO A 67 -30.44 -8.53 -14.71
C PRO A 67 -28.92 -8.42 -14.50
N ALA A 68 -28.36 -7.24 -14.72
CA ALA A 68 -26.94 -6.96 -14.51
C ALA A 68 -26.73 -5.62 -13.78
N LEU A 69 -25.61 -5.49 -13.07
CA LEU A 69 -25.13 -4.18 -12.60
C LEU A 69 -24.12 -3.63 -13.60
N ARG A 70 -24.29 -2.38 -14.04
CA ARG A 70 -23.33 -1.72 -14.90
C ARG A 70 -22.89 -0.41 -14.33
N TRP A 71 -21.56 -0.27 -14.19
CA TRP A 71 -20.93 1.03 -14.00
C TRP A 71 -20.46 1.58 -15.33
N SER A 72 -20.67 2.88 -15.51
CA SER A 72 -20.10 3.65 -16.60
C SER A 72 -19.29 4.79 -16.01
N VAL A 73 -18.06 4.95 -16.48
CA VAL A 73 -17.15 6.00 -16.06
C VAL A 73 -16.79 6.83 -17.27
N ASP A 74 -17.17 8.10 -17.25
CA ASP A 74 -16.77 9.09 -18.27
C ASP A 74 -15.74 10.08 -17.69
N SER A 75 -15.44 11.13 -18.42
CA SER A 75 -14.45 12.14 -18.02
C SER A 75 -14.73 12.80 -16.67
N PHE A 76 -15.97 12.86 -16.23
CA PHE A 76 -16.38 13.58 -15.03
C PHE A 76 -17.20 12.75 -14.05
N THR A 77 -17.96 11.77 -14.53
CA THR A 77 -19.02 11.11 -13.75
C THR A 77 -18.80 9.61 -13.66
N VAL A 78 -19.21 9.05 -12.53
CA VAL A 78 -19.49 7.61 -12.37
C VAL A 78 -20.99 7.41 -12.27
N ARG A 79 -21.52 6.48 -13.04
CA ARG A 79 -22.93 6.09 -13.06
C ARG A 79 -23.06 4.60 -12.81
N LEU A 80 -23.95 4.20 -11.91
CA LEU A 80 -24.36 2.81 -11.68
C LEU A 80 -25.81 2.65 -12.11
N VAL A 81 -26.06 1.63 -12.90
CA VAL A 81 -27.42 1.25 -13.33
C VAL A 81 -27.67 -0.24 -13.09
N GLU A 82 -28.91 -0.59 -12.84
CA GLU A 82 -29.42 -1.94 -13.07
C GLU A 82 -29.83 -2.04 -14.54
N VAL A 83 -29.37 -3.06 -15.22
CA VAL A 83 -29.77 -3.41 -16.59
C VAL A 83 -30.74 -4.56 -16.51
N SER A 84 -31.98 -4.34 -16.85
CA SER A 84 -33.04 -5.35 -16.86
C SER A 84 -32.88 -6.36 -18.02
N ILE A 85 -33.62 -7.45 -17.97
CA ILE A 85 -33.55 -8.57 -18.96
C ILE A 85 -33.86 -8.08 -20.38
N ASP A 86 -34.77 -7.13 -20.51
CA ASP A 86 -35.17 -6.51 -21.79
C ASP A 86 -34.20 -5.39 -22.25
N GLY A 87 -33.14 -5.14 -21.50
CA GLY A 87 -32.13 -4.12 -21.79
C GLY A 87 -32.47 -2.71 -21.29
N GLY A 88 -33.58 -2.55 -20.57
CA GLY A 88 -33.91 -1.28 -19.91
C GLY A 88 -32.89 -0.95 -18.80
N GLU A 89 -32.66 0.34 -18.58
CA GLU A 89 -31.74 0.81 -17.52
C GLU A 89 -32.50 1.55 -16.43
N THR A 90 -32.26 1.15 -15.17
CA THR A 90 -32.73 1.86 -13.98
C THR A 90 -31.49 2.47 -13.28
N GLU A 91 -31.47 3.80 -13.12
CA GLU A 91 -30.40 4.49 -12.47
C GLU A 91 -30.41 4.25 -10.94
N LEU A 92 -29.31 3.77 -10.39
CA LEU A 92 -29.13 3.49 -8.97
C LEU A 92 -28.28 4.56 -8.29
N LEU A 93 -27.26 5.09 -8.99
CA LEU A 93 -26.35 6.09 -8.45
C LEU A 93 -25.69 6.89 -9.58
N VAL A 94 -25.55 8.21 -9.36
CA VAL A 94 -24.73 9.10 -10.19
C VAL A 94 -23.87 9.98 -9.28
N VAL A 95 -22.55 9.97 -9.48
CA VAL A 95 -21.61 10.78 -8.71
C VAL A 95 -20.74 11.59 -9.67
N PRO A 96 -20.93 12.91 -9.72
CA PRO A 96 -20.08 13.80 -10.53
C PRO A 96 -18.74 14.07 -9.82
N GLY A 97 -17.71 14.44 -10.60
CA GLY A 97 -16.40 14.83 -10.09
C GLY A 97 -15.46 13.68 -9.75
N VAL A 98 -15.90 12.42 -9.96
CA VAL A 98 -15.12 11.21 -9.65
C VAL A 98 -14.90 10.31 -10.86
N GLY A 99 -15.09 10.85 -12.07
CA GLY A 99 -14.88 10.18 -13.36
C GLY A 99 -13.42 9.81 -13.62
N LEU A 100 -13.00 9.87 -14.88
CA LEU A 100 -11.63 9.52 -15.29
C LEU A 100 -10.58 10.36 -14.53
N ASP A 101 -9.50 9.72 -14.16
CA ASP A 101 -8.33 10.38 -13.58
C ASP A 101 -7.42 10.93 -14.69
N ALA A 102 -6.69 12.00 -14.38
CA ALA A 102 -5.71 12.57 -15.30
C ALA A 102 -4.48 11.66 -15.47
N SER A 103 -4.16 10.87 -14.45
CA SER A 103 -3.05 9.92 -14.49
C SER A 103 -3.48 8.58 -15.05
N LEU A 104 -2.74 8.08 -16.04
CA LEU A 104 -2.88 6.70 -16.53
C LEU A 104 -2.38 5.65 -15.53
N ALA A 105 -1.61 6.06 -14.51
CA ALA A 105 -1.18 5.18 -13.44
C ALA A 105 -2.29 4.91 -12.42
N CYS A 106 -3.40 5.66 -12.46
CA CYS A 106 -4.50 5.52 -11.52
C CYS A 106 -5.19 4.16 -11.65
N PRO A 107 -5.16 3.30 -10.63
CA PRO A 107 -5.99 2.10 -10.60
C PRO A 107 -7.44 2.47 -10.32
N TYR A 108 -8.37 1.83 -11.02
CA TYR A 108 -9.80 1.89 -10.76
C TYR A 108 -10.23 0.60 -10.12
N TRP A 109 -11.12 0.66 -9.13
CA TRP A 109 -11.66 -0.54 -8.53
C TRP A 109 -13.17 -0.44 -8.30
N PHE A 110 -13.83 -1.59 -8.43
CA PHE A 110 -15.26 -1.79 -8.25
C PHE A 110 -15.46 -2.98 -7.32
N SER A 111 -16.38 -2.84 -6.38
CA SER A 111 -16.69 -3.89 -5.42
C SER A 111 -18.19 -4.03 -5.28
N PHE A 112 -18.68 -5.27 -5.20
CA PHE A 112 -20.07 -5.56 -4.90
C PHE A 112 -20.18 -6.76 -3.95
N ASP A 113 -21.24 -6.75 -3.16
CA ASP A 113 -21.50 -7.68 -2.08
C ASP A 113 -23.00 -7.95 -1.99
N CYS A 114 -23.42 -9.15 -2.40
CA CYS A 114 -24.82 -9.54 -2.40
C CYS A 114 -25.39 -9.68 -0.98
N HIS A 115 -24.59 -10.07 0.00
CA HIS A 115 -25.06 -10.27 1.38
C HIS A 115 -25.40 -8.95 2.08
N ASN A 116 -24.54 -7.95 1.87
CA ASN A 116 -24.75 -6.61 2.42
C ASN A 116 -25.45 -5.66 1.44
N ARG A 117 -25.72 -6.10 0.22
CA ARG A 117 -26.33 -5.31 -0.87
C ARG A 117 -25.58 -3.99 -1.10
N LEU A 118 -24.26 -4.05 -1.05
CA LEU A 118 -23.38 -2.91 -1.18
C LEU A 118 -22.62 -2.96 -2.51
N VAL A 119 -22.60 -1.83 -3.18
CA VAL A 119 -21.91 -1.63 -4.45
C VAL A 119 -21.04 -0.39 -4.34
N ARG A 120 -19.72 -0.52 -4.64
CA ARG A 120 -18.74 0.52 -4.37
C ARG A 120 -17.82 0.75 -5.56
N TYR A 121 -17.30 1.96 -5.62
CA TYR A 121 -16.31 2.40 -6.60
C TYR A 121 -15.23 3.22 -5.91
N GLY A 122 -13.99 3.08 -6.36
CA GLY A 122 -12.86 3.91 -5.90
C GLY A 122 -11.70 3.93 -6.87
N LYS A 123 -10.67 4.69 -6.50
CA LYS A 123 -9.43 4.86 -7.25
C LYS A 123 -8.23 4.69 -6.32
N GLY A 124 -7.17 4.03 -6.80
CA GLY A 124 -6.00 3.72 -6.00
C GLY A 124 -6.09 2.34 -5.34
N GLU A 125 -5.49 2.16 -4.16
CA GLU A 125 -5.58 0.92 -3.39
C GLU A 125 -7.06 0.52 -3.14
N MET A 126 -7.35 -0.78 -3.22
CA MET A 126 -8.71 -1.33 -3.01
C MET A 126 -9.08 -1.34 -1.53
N ARG A 127 -9.48 -0.19 -1.00
CA ARG A 127 -9.79 0.04 0.43
C ARG A 127 -10.86 1.12 0.61
N LEU A 128 -11.49 1.13 1.80
CA LEU A 128 -12.52 2.14 2.10
C LEU A 128 -11.97 3.58 2.09
N GLY A 129 -10.73 3.79 2.49
CA GLY A 129 -10.08 5.11 2.49
C GLY A 129 -9.92 5.74 1.11
N THR A 130 -10.00 4.94 0.04
CA THR A 130 -9.92 5.40 -1.36
C THR A 130 -11.25 5.27 -2.10
N MET A 131 -12.33 4.91 -1.39
CA MET A 131 -13.68 4.83 -1.95
C MET A 131 -14.22 6.21 -2.31
N LEU A 132 -14.79 6.34 -3.50
CA LEU A 132 -15.35 7.57 -4.04
C LEU A 132 -16.87 7.54 -4.17
N ALA A 133 -17.45 6.34 -4.30
CA ALA A 133 -18.89 6.16 -4.40
C ALA A 133 -19.33 4.85 -3.74
N SER A 134 -20.50 4.86 -3.12
CA SER A 134 -21.14 3.68 -2.53
C SER A 134 -22.64 3.75 -2.71
N CYS A 135 -23.25 2.63 -3.12
CA CYS A 135 -24.68 2.47 -3.24
C CYS A 135 -25.13 1.28 -2.37
N GLU A 136 -26.06 1.54 -1.46
CA GLU A 136 -26.80 0.49 -0.74
C GLU A 136 -28.08 0.19 -1.52
N LEU A 137 -28.25 -1.05 -1.96
CA LEU A 137 -29.43 -1.54 -2.65
C LEU A 137 -30.51 -1.83 -1.62
N LYS A 138 -31.35 -0.84 -1.35
CA LYS A 138 -32.35 -0.87 -0.28
C LYS A 138 -33.46 -1.88 -0.56
N LEU A 139 -33.86 -2.57 0.50
CA LEU A 139 -35.07 -3.40 0.46
C LEU A 139 -36.31 -2.51 0.55
N PRO A 140 -37.40 -2.89 -0.13
CA PRO A 140 -38.70 -2.29 0.11
C PRO A 140 -39.17 -2.60 1.54
N ALA A 141 -40.06 -1.76 2.06
CA ALA A 141 -40.65 -1.97 3.39
C ALA A 141 -41.45 -3.27 3.48
N GLU A 142 -42.06 -3.67 2.39
CA GLU A 142 -42.84 -4.92 2.26
C GLU A 142 -42.56 -5.55 0.89
N GLY A 143 -42.67 -6.87 0.79
CA GLY A 143 -42.50 -7.62 -0.43
C GLY A 143 -41.22 -8.45 -0.49
N GLU A 144 -40.95 -9.04 -1.66
CA GLU A 144 -39.75 -9.84 -1.89
C GLU A 144 -38.52 -8.92 -2.09
N ASP A 145 -37.36 -9.45 -1.78
CA ASP A 145 -36.06 -8.81 -2.06
C ASP A 145 -35.84 -8.69 -3.60
N PRO A 146 -35.93 -7.46 -4.14
CA PRO A 146 -35.73 -7.25 -5.59
C PRO A 146 -34.28 -7.48 -6.02
N TRP A 147 -33.33 -7.55 -5.09
CA TRP A 147 -31.89 -7.66 -5.34
C TRP A 147 -31.36 -9.09 -5.19
N LYS A 148 -32.21 -10.07 -4.89
CA LYS A 148 -31.78 -11.47 -4.70
C LYS A 148 -31.03 -12.06 -5.90
N TRP A 149 -31.25 -11.51 -7.11
CA TRP A 149 -30.57 -11.93 -8.32
C TRP A 149 -29.06 -11.63 -8.32
N ILE A 150 -28.58 -10.66 -7.52
CA ILE A 150 -27.16 -10.32 -7.41
C ILE A 150 -26.34 -11.51 -6.93
N ALA A 151 -26.90 -12.37 -6.09
CA ALA A 151 -26.24 -13.60 -5.65
C ALA A 151 -25.93 -14.56 -6.82
N GLY A 152 -26.58 -14.40 -7.95
CA GLY A 152 -26.36 -15.16 -9.19
C GLY A 152 -25.29 -14.56 -10.10
N ILE A 153 -24.73 -13.38 -9.80
CA ILE A 153 -23.66 -12.78 -10.61
C ILE A 153 -22.43 -13.70 -10.56
N GLU A 154 -21.93 -14.10 -11.71
CA GLU A 154 -20.80 -15.04 -11.82
C GLU A 154 -19.67 -14.58 -12.74
N GLN A 155 -19.86 -13.45 -13.44
CA GLN A 155 -18.83 -12.88 -14.30
C GLN A 155 -18.89 -11.37 -14.35
N VAL A 156 -17.77 -10.76 -14.73
CA VAL A 156 -17.63 -9.33 -14.98
C VAL A 156 -17.06 -9.12 -16.36
N GLU A 157 -17.74 -8.26 -17.13
CA GLU A 157 -17.26 -7.75 -18.42
C GLU A 157 -16.68 -6.36 -18.22
N LEU A 158 -15.48 -6.16 -18.73
CA LEU A 158 -14.81 -4.85 -18.81
C LEU A 158 -14.78 -4.40 -20.27
N SER A 159 -15.22 -3.19 -20.55
CA SER A 159 -15.16 -2.57 -21.87
C SER A 159 -14.44 -1.24 -21.78
N GLY A 160 -13.38 -1.03 -22.57
CA GLY A 160 -12.56 0.18 -22.60
C GLY A 160 -11.08 -0.12 -22.86
N ALA A 161 -10.25 0.89 -22.81
CA ALA A 161 -8.82 0.79 -23.10
C ALA A 161 -8.03 0.26 -21.87
N LEU A 162 -8.07 -1.05 -21.62
CA LEU A 162 -7.36 -1.68 -20.50
C LEU A 162 -5.85 -1.75 -20.74
N ALA A 163 -5.03 -1.56 -19.69
CA ALA A 163 -3.57 -1.65 -19.73
C ALA A 163 -3.02 -3.09 -19.61
N GLY A 164 -3.88 -4.09 -19.81
CA GLY A 164 -3.46 -5.50 -19.90
C GLY A 164 -3.49 -6.30 -18.62
N PHE A 165 -3.80 -5.71 -17.45
CA PHE A 165 -3.84 -6.44 -16.19
C PHE A 165 -5.12 -6.11 -15.42
N VAL A 166 -5.80 -7.15 -14.92
CA VAL A 166 -7.00 -7.03 -14.07
C VAL A 166 -6.81 -7.89 -12.85
N ASP A 167 -6.92 -7.27 -11.68
CA ASP A 167 -6.97 -7.96 -10.39
C ASP A 167 -8.41 -8.28 -10.05
N LEU A 168 -8.67 -9.56 -9.83
CA LEU A 168 -9.97 -10.05 -9.43
C LEU A 168 -9.89 -10.71 -8.05
N TRP A 169 -10.61 -10.16 -7.09
CA TRP A 169 -10.64 -10.61 -5.71
C TRP A 169 -11.97 -11.27 -5.40
N LYS A 170 -11.94 -12.37 -4.64
CA LYS A 170 -13.14 -13.06 -4.19
C LYS A 170 -13.93 -12.27 -3.14
N ASP A 171 -13.26 -11.38 -2.41
CA ASP A 171 -13.84 -10.64 -1.28
C ASP A 171 -14.21 -9.22 -1.71
N PRO A 172 -15.37 -8.71 -1.26
CA PRO A 172 -15.71 -7.31 -1.42
C PRO A 172 -14.83 -6.44 -0.51
N VAL A 173 -14.70 -5.15 -0.85
CA VAL A 173 -14.08 -4.18 0.04
C VAL A 173 -15.05 -3.87 1.17
N THR A 174 -14.77 -4.36 2.37
CA THR A 174 -15.71 -4.29 3.51
C THR A 174 -15.20 -3.48 4.70
N ILE A 175 -13.88 -3.46 4.92
CA ILE A 175 -13.28 -2.84 6.11
C ILE A 175 -12.03 -2.06 5.75
N GLU A 176 -11.73 -1.08 6.58
CA GLU A 176 -10.46 -0.36 6.63
C GLU A 176 -9.73 -0.79 7.89
N LEU A 177 -8.46 -1.19 7.76
CA LEU A 177 -7.62 -1.54 8.90
C LEU A 177 -6.70 -0.37 9.25
N PRO A 178 -6.69 0.09 10.52
CA PRO A 178 -5.78 1.13 10.97
C PRO A 178 -4.31 0.76 10.77
N MET A 179 -3.47 1.76 10.52
CA MET A 179 -2.02 1.54 10.32
C MET A 179 -1.31 1.05 11.59
N ARG A 180 -1.75 1.46 12.79
CA ARG A 180 -1.10 1.11 14.05
C ARG A 180 -1.51 -0.29 14.49
N VAL A 181 -0.52 -1.15 14.74
CA VAL A 181 -0.71 -2.48 15.33
C VAL A 181 -0.48 -2.39 16.84
N VAL A 182 -1.41 -2.91 17.63
CA VAL A 182 -1.27 -2.96 19.10
C VAL A 182 -1.07 -4.41 19.53
N PRO A 183 -0.08 -4.70 20.38
CA PRO A 183 0.16 -6.03 20.92
C PRO A 183 -1.07 -6.58 21.64
N HIS A 184 -1.23 -7.91 21.58
CA HIS A 184 -2.37 -8.61 22.18
C HIS A 184 -2.43 -8.48 23.70
N ASP A 185 -1.32 -8.22 24.37
CA ASP A 185 -1.19 -8.05 25.83
C ASP A 185 -1.47 -6.62 26.30
N SER A 186 -1.59 -5.67 25.39
CA SER A 186 -1.81 -4.26 25.71
C SER A 186 -3.07 -3.66 25.07
N ILE A 187 -3.79 -4.42 24.22
CA ILE A 187 -5.03 -3.93 23.62
C ILE A 187 -6.16 -3.90 24.64
N THR A 188 -6.91 -2.79 24.64
CA THR A 188 -8.10 -2.64 25.48
C THR A 188 -9.39 -2.87 24.68
N MET A 189 -10.50 -3.16 25.38
CA MET A 189 -11.81 -3.26 24.74
C MET A 189 -12.24 -1.94 24.10
N GLU A 190 -11.87 -0.82 24.69
CA GLU A 190 -12.15 0.52 24.19
C GLU A 190 -11.41 0.79 22.87
N GLU A 191 -10.13 0.45 22.78
CA GLU A 191 -9.37 0.60 21.52
C GLU A 191 -9.97 -0.24 20.41
N MET A 192 -10.35 -1.49 20.71
CA MET A 192 -11.07 -2.35 19.78
C MET A 192 -12.41 -1.74 19.35
N ALA A 193 -13.21 -1.29 20.29
CA ALA A 193 -14.55 -0.70 20.04
C ALA A 193 -14.46 0.58 19.20
N TYR A 194 -13.42 1.39 19.39
CA TYR A 194 -13.19 2.59 18.60
C TYR A 194 -12.63 2.29 17.19
N GLY A 195 -12.14 1.09 16.94
CA GLY A 195 -11.58 0.72 15.62
C GLY A 195 -10.35 1.56 15.21
N ARG A 196 -9.54 2.01 16.17
CA ARG A 196 -8.39 2.90 15.91
C ARG A 196 -7.08 2.17 15.75
N VAL A 197 -7.07 0.87 16.01
CA VAL A 197 -5.89 0.02 16.01
C VAL A 197 -6.17 -1.29 15.29
N THR A 198 -5.12 -1.89 14.75
CA THR A 198 -5.14 -3.24 14.19
C THR A 198 -4.55 -4.19 15.21
N VAL A 199 -5.17 -5.35 15.37
CA VAL A 199 -4.63 -6.43 16.20
C VAL A 199 -3.80 -7.39 15.34
N PRO A 200 -2.77 -8.08 15.90
CA PRO A 200 -1.95 -9.01 15.13
C PRO A 200 -2.76 -10.08 14.38
N ALA A 201 -3.86 -10.55 14.96
CA ALA A 201 -4.75 -11.52 14.33
C ALA A 201 -5.42 -11.03 13.01
N SER A 202 -5.50 -9.73 12.80
CA SER A 202 -6.06 -9.11 11.58
C SER A 202 -5.03 -8.87 10.48
N LEU A 203 -3.74 -9.08 10.77
CA LEU A 203 -2.65 -8.97 9.80
C LEU A 203 -2.69 -10.13 8.80
N THR A 204 -2.06 -9.94 7.64
CA THR A 204 -1.76 -11.07 6.74
C THR A 204 -0.90 -12.10 7.46
N ALA A 205 -0.95 -13.37 7.05
CA ALA A 205 -0.14 -14.43 7.66
C ALA A 205 1.37 -14.11 7.60
N THR A 206 1.82 -13.41 6.55
CA THR A 206 3.21 -12.96 6.40
C THR A 206 3.52 -11.83 7.37
N CYS A 207 2.66 -10.82 7.46
CA CYS A 207 2.82 -9.73 8.44
C CYS A 207 2.79 -10.22 9.89
N GLN A 208 1.99 -11.24 10.22
CA GLN A 208 2.00 -11.85 11.56
C GLN A 208 3.39 -12.42 11.91
N LYS A 209 4.01 -13.15 10.97
CA LYS A 209 5.38 -13.69 11.17
C LYS A 209 6.41 -12.57 11.34
N LEU A 210 6.34 -11.53 10.53
CA LEU A 210 7.24 -10.37 10.65
C LEU A 210 7.01 -9.64 11.97
N TYR A 211 5.76 -9.47 12.38
CA TYR A 211 5.41 -8.86 13.66
C TYR A 211 6.00 -9.64 14.84
N ASP A 212 5.85 -10.96 14.87
CA ASP A 212 6.37 -11.81 15.94
C ASP A 212 7.90 -11.69 16.09
N ASN A 213 8.62 -11.41 15.00
CA ASN A 213 10.06 -11.23 15.02
C ASN A 213 10.49 -9.92 15.70
N VAL A 214 9.73 -8.84 15.61
CA VAL A 214 10.18 -7.49 16.02
C VAL A 214 9.38 -6.88 17.16
N ALA A 215 8.22 -7.43 17.50
CA ALA A 215 7.36 -6.92 18.56
C ALA A 215 7.82 -7.29 19.97
N GLY A 216 8.74 -8.27 20.12
CA GLY A 216 9.21 -8.75 21.41
C GLY A 216 9.90 -7.67 22.26
N ALA A 217 9.71 -7.75 23.59
CA ALA A 217 10.26 -6.79 24.54
C ALA A 217 11.81 -6.74 24.57
N SER A 218 12.47 -7.81 24.14
CA SER A 218 13.94 -7.86 24.04
C SER A 218 14.49 -7.29 22.73
N PHE A 219 13.62 -6.95 21.78
CA PHE A 219 14.02 -6.34 20.52
C PHE A 219 14.13 -4.82 20.70
N VAL A 220 15.23 -4.37 21.32
CA VAL A 220 15.46 -2.97 21.70
C VAL A 220 16.79 -2.47 21.14
N LEU A 221 16.86 -1.17 20.88
CA LEU A 221 18.07 -0.52 20.38
C LEU A 221 19.12 -0.41 21.51
N ASP A 222 18.75 0.27 22.60
CA ASP A 222 19.63 0.50 23.75
C ASP A 222 19.64 -0.75 24.65
N THR A 223 20.68 -1.55 24.51
CA THR A 223 20.83 -2.83 25.22
C THR A 223 21.73 -2.66 26.47
N PRO A 224 21.68 -3.56 27.47
CA PRO A 224 22.53 -3.45 28.67
C PRO A 224 24.03 -3.38 28.39
N ASP A 225 24.49 -3.94 27.26
CA ASP A 225 25.89 -3.89 26.83
C ASP A 225 26.25 -2.63 26.05
N PHE A 226 25.24 -1.86 25.59
CA PHE A 226 25.42 -0.54 25.02
C PHE A 226 24.16 0.34 25.24
N PRO A 227 23.97 0.85 26.48
CA PRO A 227 22.76 1.58 26.85
C PRO A 227 22.64 2.96 26.18
N ASP A 228 23.75 3.50 25.68
CA ASP A 228 23.80 4.80 25.00
C ASP A 228 23.86 4.68 23.47
N PHE A 229 23.37 3.57 22.89
CA PHE A 229 23.53 3.34 21.45
C PHE A 229 22.77 4.39 20.61
N SER A 230 21.56 4.73 21.00
CA SER A 230 20.79 5.80 20.32
C SER A 230 21.50 7.17 20.42
N ALA A 231 22.06 7.49 21.59
CA ALA A 231 22.82 8.71 21.80
C ALA A 231 24.12 8.74 20.98
N ALA A 232 24.81 7.62 20.84
CA ALA A 232 26.00 7.48 20.02
C ALA A 232 25.68 7.70 18.53
N ILE A 233 24.59 7.14 18.04
CA ILE A 233 24.10 7.36 16.67
C ILE A 233 23.82 8.86 16.44
N LYS A 234 23.06 9.50 17.33
CA LYS A 234 22.79 10.93 17.26
C LYS A 234 24.10 11.74 17.22
N ALA A 235 25.03 11.43 18.11
CA ALA A 235 26.32 12.09 18.19
C ALA A 235 27.14 11.92 16.89
N SER A 236 27.10 10.73 16.26
CA SER A 236 27.77 10.44 14.98
C SER A 236 27.13 11.21 13.80
N ILE A 237 25.80 11.43 13.83
CA ILE A 237 25.10 12.28 12.82
C ILE A 237 25.50 13.75 12.95
N LEU A 238 25.66 14.25 14.17
CA LEU A 238 25.98 15.64 14.45
C LEU A 238 27.47 15.99 14.22
N ASP A 239 28.35 15.01 14.36
CA ASP A 239 29.80 15.20 14.13
C ASP A 239 30.12 15.15 12.62
N LYS A 240 30.07 16.33 11.99
CA LYS A 240 30.28 16.47 10.54
C LYS A 240 31.71 16.15 10.10
N GLU A 241 32.69 16.28 11.01
CA GLU A 241 34.11 16.05 10.69
C GLU A 241 34.52 14.58 10.83
N ASN A 242 34.07 13.90 11.91
CA ASN A 242 34.58 12.60 12.28
C ASN A 242 33.52 11.51 12.29
N GLY A 243 32.24 11.86 12.46
CA GLY A 243 31.12 10.91 12.59
C GLY A 243 30.94 10.03 11.36
N TRP A 244 30.89 8.73 11.54
CA TRP A 244 30.64 7.76 10.48
C TRP A 244 29.28 8.02 9.82
N CYS A 245 28.23 8.22 10.65
CA CYS A 245 26.88 8.49 10.14
C CYS A 245 26.85 9.76 9.27
N ALA A 246 27.50 10.85 9.74
CA ALA A 246 27.55 12.10 8.99
C ALA A 246 28.22 11.93 7.61
N LYS A 247 29.35 11.21 7.57
CA LYS A 247 30.10 10.94 6.33
C LYS A 247 29.32 10.10 5.32
N ILE A 248 28.58 9.09 5.79
CA ILE A 248 27.76 8.29 4.88
C ILE A 248 26.57 9.08 4.36
N LEU A 249 25.88 9.84 5.23
CA LEU A 249 24.78 10.72 4.82
C LEU A 249 25.22 11.76 3.79
N GLU A 250 26.41 12.34 3.95
CA GLU A 250 26.97 13.28 2.97
C GLU A 250 27.19 12.62 1.61
N LYS A 251 27.75 11.40 1.58
CA LYS A 251 27.93 10.63 0.34
C LYS A 251 26.61 10.30 -0.36
N LYS A 252 25.55 10.15 0.41
CA LYS A 252 24.20 9.79 -0.06
C LYS A 252 23.31 11.02 -0.30
N ALA A 253 23.79 12.24 -0.12
CA ALA A 253 22.97 13.45 -0.19
C ALA A 253 22.21 13.62 -1.51
N ASN A 254 22.70 12.99 -2.59
CA ASN A 254 22.07 13.04 -3.92
C ASN A 254 21.46 11.69 -4.36
N GLU A 255 21.26 10.76 -3.43
CA GLU A 255 20.75 9.40 -3.74
C GLU A 255 19.39 9.44 -4.47
N PHE A 256 18.54 10.41 -4.14
CA PHE A 256 17.22 10.62 -4.73
C PHE A 256 17.06 11.96 -5.46
N GLY A 257 18.17 12.56 -5.93
CA GLY A 257 18.19 13.81 -6.69
C GLY A 257 19.10 14.87 -6.08
N GLU A 258 19.77 15.65 -6.95
CA GLU A 258 20.81 16.60 -6.56
C GLU A 258 20.34 17.70 -5.58
N ASP A 259 19.12 18.17 -5.70
CA ASP A 259 18.58 19.27 -4.88
C ASP A 259 17.84 18.80 -3.62
N LYS A 260 18.00 17.55 -3.22
CA LYS A 260 17.21 16.93 -2.15
C LYS A 260 18.07 16.27 -1.05
N PRO A 261 18.99 17.00 -0.40
CA PRO A 261 19.93 16.41 0.56
C PRO A 261 19.25 15.83 1.81
N LYS A 262 18.03 16.27 2.13
CA LYS A 262 17.23 15.70 3.22
C LYS A 262 16.45 14.43 2.83
N MET A 263 16.37 14.10 1.55
CA MET A 263 15.79 12.86 1.07
C MET A 263 16.85 11.76 1.14
N THR A 264 17.32 11.49 2.35
CA THR A 264 18.36 10.47 2.61
C THR A 264 18.27 9.94 4.04
N TYR A 265 18.65 8.68 4.21
CA TYR A 265 18.69 7.97 5.48
C TYR A 265 19.70 6.82 5.39
N LEU A 266 20.10 6.29 6.55
CA LEU A 266 21.04 5.16 6.60
C LEU A 266 20.27 3.84 6.68
N ARG A 267 20.84 2.81 6.08
CA ARG A 267 20.31 1.43 6.06
C ARG A 267 21.36 0.46 6.60
N ILE A 268 21.06 -0.15 7.74
CA ILE A 268 21.95 -1.08 8.45
C ILE A 268 21.32 -2.46 8.40
N THR A 269 21.97 -3.42 7.75
CA THR A 269 21.47 -4.78 7.61
C THR A 269 21.56 -5.55 8.92
N LEU A 270 20.42 -6.09 9.42
CA LEU A 270 20.40 -6.96 10.58
C LEU A 270 20.54 -8.44 10.22
N GLY A 271 20.07 -8.85 9.06
CA GLY A 271 20.17 -10.24 8.61
C GLY A 271 19.94 -10.39 7.12
N THR A 272 20.71 -11.28 6.49
CA THR A 272 20.67 -11.56 5.05
C THR A 272 20.00 -12.90 4.74
N ASN A 273 19.84 -13.80 5.71
CA ASN A 273 19.28 -15.15 5.52
C ASN A 273 17.86 -15.27 6.10
N GLN A 274 17.03 -14.23 5.92
CA GLN A 274 15.72 -14.13 6.55
C GLN A 274 14.56 -14.27 5.58
N GLY A 275 14.80 -14.77 4.36
CA GLY A 275 13.80 -14.94 3.31
C GLY A 275 14.02 -13.97 2.16
N GLU A 276 13.13 -14.04 1.19
CA GLU A 276 13.17 -13.18 -0.01
C GLU A 276 12.34 -11.91 0.22
N SER A 277 12.91 -10.79 -0.19
CA SER A 277 12.26 -9.48 -0.17
C SER A 277 12.85 -8.60 -1.28
N PRO A 278 12.21 -7.50 -1.63
CA PRO A 278 12.88 -6.45 -2.39
C PRO A 278 13.99 -5.86 -1.51
N GLY A 279 15.24 -6.03 -1.92
CA GLY A 279 16.41 -5.54 -1.19
C GLY A 279 16.70 -6.29 0.10
N ILE A 280 16.75 -5.60 1.24
CA ILE A 280 17.22 -6.13 2.53
C ILE A 280 16.04 -6.61 3.39
N PRO A 281 15.96 -7.92 3.72
CA PRO A 281 14.81 -8.47 4.46
C PRO A 281 14.61 -7.86 5.86
N PHE A 282 15.70 -7.58 6.58
CA PHE A 282 15.67 -6.94 7.90
C PHE A 282 16.68 -5.82 7.94
N VAL A 283 16.20 -4.60 7.99
CA VAL A 283 17.00 -3.38 7.93
C VAL A 283 16.64 -2.43 9.05
N MET A 284 17.65 -1.96 9.78
CA MET A 284 17.51 -0.83 10.67
C MET A 284 17.75 0.44 9.85
N GLU A 285 16.78 1.33 9.85
CA GLU A 285 16.89 2.61 9.17
C GLU A 285 17.03 3.76 10.16
N ILE A 286 17.94 4.67 9.85
CA ILE A 286 18.27 5.83 10.68
C ILE A 286 17.91 7.08 9.90
N TRP A 287 16.95 7.83 10.43
CA TRP A 287 16.38 9.03 9.85
C TRP A 287 16.87 10.26 10.62
N PRO A 288 17.84 11.02 10.10
CA PRO A 288 18.22 12.29 10.75
C PRO A 288 17.04 13.23 10.88
N SER A 289 17.15 14.21 11.77
CA SER A 289 16.16 15.25 11.97
C SER A 289 15.80 15.97 10.67
N GLY A 290 14.50 16.01 10.34
CA GLY A 290 13.96 16.63 9.14
C GLY A 290 14.19 15.83 7.85
N ASN A 291 14.76 14.63 7.91
CA ASN A 291 14.97 13.78 6.74
C ASN A 291 13.75 12.92 6.42
N TYR A 292 13.58 12.57 5.12
CA TYR A 292 12.42 11.85 4.62
C TYR A 292 12.77 10.93 3.45
N SER A 293 11.89 9.96 3.16
CA SER A 293 11.99 9.14 1.94
C SER A 293 11.30 9.81 0.76
N PRO A 294 11.59 9.43 -0.49
CA PRO A 294 10.66 9.71 -1.58
C PRO A 294 9.30 9.06 -1.31
N ILE A 295 8.27 9.45 -2.08
CA ILE A 295 7.02 8.68 -2.18
C ILE A 295 7.35 7.41 -2.96
N HIS A 296 7.09 6.23 -2.42
CA HIS A 296 7.53 4.96 -2.99
C HIS A 296 6.57 3.82 -2.68
N ASN A 297 6.69 2.72 -3.41
CA ASN A 297 6.04 1.45 -3.12
C ASN A 297 7.04 0.40 -2.59
N HIS A 298 6.55 -0.79 -2.28
CA HIS A 298 7.38 -1.87 -1.72
C HIS A 298 7.38 -3.15 -2.58
N GLY A 299 7.20 -3.04 -3.89
CA GLY A 299 7.32 -4.17 -4.82
C GLY A 299 6.33 -5.32 -4.53
N GLY A 300 5.21 -5.03 -3.86
CA GLY A 300 4.21 -6.04 -3.49
C GLY A 300 4.61 -6.96 -2.34
N SER A 301 5.62 -6.59 -1.54
CA SER A 301 5.97 -7.30 -0.32
C SER A 301 5.03 -6.96 0.84
N ASP A 302 4.92 -7.87 1.79
CA ASP A 302 4.44 -7.57 3.15
C ASP A 302 5.58 -6.94 3.95
N ALA A 303 5.27 -6.00 4.85
CA ALA A 303 6.24 -5.43 5.74
C ALA A 303 5.67 -5.10 7.12
N VAL A 304 6.55 -5.10 8.12
CA VAL A 304 6.28 -4.59 9.46
C VAL A 304 7.40 -3.63 9.85
N ILE A 305 7.01 -2.48 10.35
CA ILE A 305 7.90 -1.40 10.75
C ILE A 305 7.67 -1.11 12.23
N ARG A 306 8.73 -1.13 13.05
CA ARG A 306 8.67 -0.72 14.45
C ARG A 306 9.63 0.43 14.70
N VAL A 307 9.18 1.44 15.44
CA VAL A 307 10.01 2.55 15.89
C VAL A 307 10.81 2.10 17.12
N LEU A 308 12.14 2.17 17.04
CA LEU A 308 13.05 1.82 18.12
C LEU A 308 13.49 3.03 18.95
N HIS A 309 13.53 4.23 18.32
CA HIS A 309 13.89 5.50 18.94
C HIS A 309 13.29 6.67 18.16
N GLY A 310 12.90 7.75 18.87
CA GLY A 310 12.31 8.93 18.26
C GLY A 310 10.89 8.70 17.75
N GLU A 311 10.53 9.40 16.70
CA GLU A 311 9.22 9.28 16.04
C GLU A 311 9.33 9.43 14.52
N ILE A 312 8.42 8.81 13.78
CA ILE A 312 8.34 8.88 12.33
C ILE A 312 6.91 9.15 11.88
N THR A 313 6.73 10.06 10.96
CA THR A 313 5.45 10.33 10.32
C THR A 313 5.35 9.56 9.02
N VAL A 314 4.27 8.79 8.87
CA VAL A 314 3.94 8.02 7.67
C VAL A 314 2.77 8.70 6.97
N SER A 315 2.96 9.07 5.71
CA SER A 315 1.93 9.60 4.82
C SER A 315 1.59 8.58 3.75
N LEU A 316 0.29 8.27 3.57
CA LEU A 316 -0.20 7.30 2.60
C LEU A 316 -0.77 8.00 1.37
N TYR A 317 -0.47 7.44 0.21
CA TYR A 317 -0.93 7.92 -1.10
C TYR A 317 -1.77 6.83 -1.78
N ARG A 318 -2.75 7.23 -2.60
CA ARG A 318 -3.69 6.30 -3.25
C ARG A 318 -3.00 5.34 -4.23
N PHE A 319 -2.00 5.82 -4.94
CA PHE A 319 -1.18 5.09 -5.91
C PHE A 319 0.10 5.87 -6.21
N LEU A 320 1.07 5.25 -6.85
CA LEU A 320 2.33 5.89 -7.23
C LEU A 320 2.20 6.55 -8.61
N ALA A 321 2.20 7.87 -8.63
CA ALA A 321 2.21 8.68 -9.87
C ALA A 321 2.73 10.09 -9.60
N PRO A 322 3.27 10.79 -10.62
CA PRO A 322 3.76 12.16 -10.46
C PRO A 322 2.71 13.16 -9.98
N GLU A 323 1.44 12.94 -10.34
CA GLU A 323 0.32 13.79 -9.95
C GLU A 323 -0.23 13.50 -8.55
N GLU A 324 0.11 12.32 -7.97
CA GLU A 324 -0.39 11.87 -6.68
C GLU A 324 0.58 12.25 -5.55
N THR A 325 0.64 13.56 -5.23
CA THR A 325 1.54 14.11 -4.22
C THR A 325 0.84 14.53 -2.93
N THR A 326 -0.49 14.39 -2.87
CA THR A 326 -1.29 14.73 -1.69
C THR A 326 -1.67 13.46 -0.94
N PRO A 327 -1.20 13.26 0.30
CA PRO A 327 -1.55 12.07 1.07
C PRO A 327 -3.03 12.11 1.46
N PHE A 328 -3.69 10.96 1.41
CA PHE A 328 -5.06 10.82 1.91
C PHE A 328 -5.13 10.50 3.41
N SER A 329 -4.00 10.05 3.99
CA SER A 329 -3.88 9.74 5.42
C SER A 329 -2.46 10.00 5.87
N THR A 330 -2.31 10.53 7.09
CA THR A 330 -1.00 10.77 7.71
C THR A 330 -1.09 10.44 9.19
N LYS A 331 -0.06 9.75 9.71
CA LYS A 331 0.03 9.39 11.13
C LYS A 331 1.47 9.36 11.61
N THR A 332 1.70 9.89 12.80
CA THR A 332 2.99 9.79 13.50
C THR A 332 3.00 8.58 14.42
N PHE A 333 4.11 7.84 14.42
CA PHE A 333 4.42 6.68 15.23
C PHE A 333 5.60 7.02 16.12
N ALA A 334 5.42 6.83 17.41
CA ALA A 334 6.47 7.05 18.42
C ALA A 334 7.19 5.74 18.75
N LYS A 335 8.21 5.83 19.60
CA LYS A 335 8.96 4.67 20.10
C LYS A 335 8.00 3.56 20.55
N ASP A 336 8.30 2.34 20.14
CA ASP A 336 7.58 1.08 20.35
C ASP A 336 6.26 0.94 19.56
N ASP A 337 5.81 1.97 18.84
CA ASP A 337 4.72 1.80 17.90
C ASP A 337 5.12 0.92 16.72
N VAL A 338 4.16 0.14 16.24
CA VAL A 338 4.31 -0.76 15.09
C VAL A 338 3.30 -0.38 14.01
N THR A 339 3.75 -0.31 12.77
CA THR A 339 2.90 -0.19 11.58
C THR A 339 3.21 -1.31 10.59
N TRP A 340 2.42 -1.44 9.55
CA TRP A 340 2.51 -2.56 8.62
C TRP A 340 2.09 -2.17 7.20
N ILE A 341 2.54 -2.98 6.25
CA ILE A 341 2.25 -2.87 4.83
C ILE A 341 1.86 -4.26 4.35
N SER A 342 0.88 -4.32 3.48
CA SER A 342 0.59 -5.54 2.72
C SER A 342 0.43 -5.18 1.25
N PRO A 343 0.45 -6.16 0.34
CA PRO A 343 0.18 -5.89 -1.07
C PRO A 343 -1.14 -5.15 -1.36
N ARG A 344 -2.05 -5.13 -0.39
CA ARG A 344 -3.36 -4.46 -0.49
C ARG A 344 -3.41 -3.09 0.14
N LEU A 345 -2.59 -2.86 1.18
CA LEU A 345 -2.72 -1.69 2.05
C LEU A 345 -1.37 -1.06 2.30
N ASN A 346 -1.34 0.26 2.28
CA ASN A 346 -0.21 1.07 2.69
C ASN A 346 1.03 0.90 1.79
N GLN A 347 0.87 0.38 0.58
CA GLN A 347 1.98 0.14 -0.34
C GLN A 347 2.67 1.42 -0.80
N VAL A 348 1.90 2.48 -1.03
CA VAL A 348 2.47 3.75 -1.49
C VAL A 348 2.47 4.74 -0.34
N HIS A 349 3.67 5.05 0.14
CA HIS A 349 3.82 5.95 1.27
C HIS A 349 5.12 6.78 1.22
N GLN A 350 5.23 7.69 2.17
CA GLN A 350 6.42 8.46 2.49
C GLN A 350 6.63 8.43 4.00
N LEU A 351 7.87 8.24 4.42
CA LEU A 351 8.30 8.39 5.82
C LEU A 351 9.01 9.73 5.98
N HIS A 352 8.73 10.42 7.08
CA HIS A 352 9.33 11.72 7.38
C HIS A 352 9.60 11.84 8.88
N ASN A 353 10.85 12.06 9.25
CA ASN A 353 11.20 12.47 10.61
C ASN A 353 10.97 13.99 10.74
N LEU A 354 9.85 14.37 11.33
CA LEU A 354 9.49 15.77 11.54
C LEU A 354 10.11 16.36 12.81
N ASP A 355 10.73 15.55 13.68
CA ASP A 355 11.43 16.06 14.86
C ASP A 355 12.64 16.90 14.45
N GLU A 356 12.79 18.08 15.04
CA GLU A 356 13.88 19.02 14.72
C GLU A 356 15.18 18.74 15.49
N ALA A 357 15.14 17.87 16.50
CA ALA A 357 16.24 17.63 17.44
C ALA A 357 16.72 16.17 17.50
N GLU A 358 15.82 15.21 17.29
CA GLU A 358 16.11 13.80 17.49
C GLU A 358 16.08 13.01 16.17
N PRO A 359 17.03 12.10 15.95
CA PRO A 359 16.92 11.13 14.87
C PRO A 359 15.80 10.13 15.19
N CYS A 360 15.11 9.66 14.19
CA CYS A 360 14.27 8.46 14.33
C CYS A 360 15.04 7.23 13.88
N ILE A 361 14.88 6.11 14.60
CA ILE A 361 15.47 4.83 14.27
C ILE A 361 14.36 3.79 14.23
N THR A 362 14.22 3.13 13.10
CA THR A 362 13.21 2.09 12.87
C THR A 362 13.85 0.76 12.54
N ILE A 363 13.16 -0.34 12.84
CA ILE A 363 13.40 -1.63 12.19
C ILE A 363 12.31 -1.84 11.15
N GLN A 364 12.71 -2.23 9.95
CA GLN A 364 11.82 -2.57 8.86
C GLN A 364 12.11 -4.00 8.41
N CYS A 365 11.05 -4.78 8.31
CA CYS A 365 11.12 -6.18 7.94
C CYS A 365 10.22 -6.43 6.75
N TYR A 366 10.76 -7.04 5.70
CA TYR A 366 10.08 -7.29 4.44
C TYR A 366 10.08 -8.78 4.12
N LEU A 367 9.00 -9.27 3.54
CA LEU A 367 8.91 -10.64 3.07
C LEU A 367 7.86 -10.74 1.97
N TYR A 368 8.13 -11.55 0.95
CA TYR A 368 7.11 -11.98 0.01
C TYR A 368 6.26 -13.09 0.62
N ALA A 369 4.95 -13.06 0.40
CA ALA A 369 4.07 -14.16 0.78
C ALA A 369 4.44 -15.44 0.00
N GLN A 370 4.23 -16.61 0.61
CA GLN A 370 4.57 -17.90 0.00
C GLN A 370 3.92 -18.17 -1.36
N ASN A 371 2.76 -17.58 -1.60
CA ASN A 371 2.04 -17.68 -2.86
C ASN A 371 2.33 -16.51 -3.82
N ASN A 372 3.29 -15.67 -3.48
CA ASN A 372 3.77 -14.60 -4.34
C ASN A 372 4.97 -15.11 -5.16
N ASP A 373 4.77 -15.26 -6.45
CA ASP A 373 5.76 -15.72 -7.42
C ASP A 373 6.35 -14.57 -8.27
N THR A 374 5.97 -13.31 -7.95
CA THR A 374 6.47 -12.11 -8.62
C THR A 374 7.34 -11.34 -7.64
N HIS A 375 8.65 -11.44 -7.80
CA HIS A 375 9.63 -10.80 -6.92
C HIS A 375 10.38 -9.71 -7.67
N TRP A 376 10.36 -8.51 -7.12
CA TRP A 376 11.08 -7.37 -7.67
C TRP A 376 12.29 -7.05 -6.79
N PRO A 377 13.49 -6.91 -7.34
CA PRO A 377 14.69 -6.59 -6.55
C PRO A 377 14.76 -5.11 -6.15
N TYR A 378 13.79 -4.27 -6.57
CA TYR A 378 13.78 -2.82 -6.38
C TYR A 378 12.41 -2.33 -5.88
N PHE A 379 12.41 -1.13 -5.36
CA PHE A 379 11.22 -0.33 -5.11
C PHE A 379 11.04 0.71 -6.22
N ASP A 380 9.80 0.99 -6.59
CA ASP A 380 9.49 2.13 -7.43
C ASP A 380 9.28 3.36 -6.54
N TYR A 381 9.84 4.50 -6.93
CA TYR A 381 9.65 5.75 -6.22
C TYR A 381 9.40 6.92 -7.15
N LEU A 382 8.78 7.98 -6.62
CA LEU A 382 8.59 9.23 -7.33
C LEU A 382 9.89 10.05 -7.25
N GLY A 383 10.65 10.02 -8.31
CA GLY A 383 11.87 10.79 -8.53
C GLY A 383 11.56 12.18 -9.11
N ASN A 384 12.38 12.72 -9.97
CA ASN A 384 12.32 14.06 -10.54
C ASN A 384 11.09 14.33 -11.46
N GLY A 385 9.90 13.97 -11.00
CA GLY A 385 8.64 14.10 -11.73
C GLY A 385 8.30 12.87 -12.57
N ASP A 386 8.98 11.76 -12.36
CA ASP A 386 8.73 10.47 -13.01
C ASP A 386 8.89 9.33 -11.99
N ILE A 387 8.50 8.11 -12.38
CA ILE A 387 8.72 6.90 -11.58
C ILE A 387 10.10 6.35 -11.89
N GLU A 388 10.92 6.26 -10.86
CA GLU A 388 12.28 5.73 -10.90
C GLU A 388 12.39 4.46 -10.06
N HIS A 389 13.45 3.68 -10.24
CA HIS A 389 13.73 2.45 -9.51
C HIS A 389 14.84 2.66 -8.49
N PHE A 390 14.67 2.07 -7.33
CA PHE A 390 15.64 2.11 -6.26
C PHE A 390 15.95 0.70 -5.75
N ASP A 391 17.23 0.32 -5.86
CA ASP A 391 17.76 -0.90 -5.25
C ASP A 391 18.24 -0.56 -3.82
N PRO A 392 17.54 -0.99 -2.77
CA PRO A 392 17.93 -0.66 -1.41
C PRO A 392 19.24 -1.38 -1.04
N ASN A 393 20.33 -0.62 -0.98
CA ASN A 393 21.64 -1.09 -0.60
C ASN A 393 21.91 -0.85 0.89
N SER A 394 22.75 -1.72 1.49
CA SER A 394 23.19 -1.60 2.87
C SER A 394 24.39 -0.65 2.98
N ASP A 395 24.36 0.23 3.98
CA ASP A 395 25.51 1.09 4.31
C ASP A 395 26.52 0.36 5.22
N ALA A 396 26.05 -0.58 6.04
CA ALA A 396 26.86 -1.48 6.86
C ALA A 396 26.02 -2.67 7.36
N ASP A 397 26.71 -3.76 7.80
CA ASP A 397 26.11 -4.76 8.68
C ASP A 397 26.01 -4.25 10.13
N PHE A 398 25.04 -4.78 10.87
CA PHE A 398 24.74 -4.31 12.22
C PHE A 398 25.90 -4.45 13.21
N LEU A 399 26.64 -5.55 13.16
CA LEU A 399 27.72 -5.80 14.13
C LEU A 399 28.89 -4.83 13.90
N THR A 400 29.25 -4.58 12.66
CA THR A 400 30.27 -3.59 12.29
C THR A 400 29.80 -2.18 12.67
N PHE A 401 28.56 -1.84 12.36
CA PHE A 401 27.98 -0.55 12.72
C PHE A 401 27.97 -0.32 14.24
N LYS A 402 27.48 -1.30 15.02
CA LYS A 402 27.44 -1.20 16.48
C LYS A 402 28.83 -0.99 17.07
N ARG A 403 29.85 -1.71 16.59
CA ARG A 403 31.24 -1.53 17.00
C ARG A 403 31.74 -0.13 16.67
N THR A 404 31.49 0.36 15.49
CA THR A 404 31.88 1.72 15.08
C THR A 404 31.28 2.76 16.00
N MET A 405 30.00 2.64 16.35
CA MET A 405 29.35 3.54 17.29
C MET A 405 29.94 3.46 18.70
N GLN A 406 30.27 2.26 19.18
CA GLN A 406 30.96 2.07 20.48
C GLN A 406 32.34 2.76 20.49
N GLU A 407 33.10 2.62 19.40
CA GLU A 407 34.43 3.26 19.28
C GLU A 407 34.35 4.78 19.21
N GLU A 408 33.37 5.35 18.48
CA GLU A 408 33.15 6.79 18.43
C GLU A 408 32.68 7.32 19.79
N TRP A 409 31.78 6.61 20.45
CA TRP A 409 31.25 7.00 21.76
C TRP A 409 32.33 6.99 22.85
N ALA A 410 33.22 6.00 22.83
CA ALA A 410 34.30 5.88 23.78
C ALA A 410 35.39 6.97 23.64
N ARG A 411 35.44 7.72 22.53
CA ARG A 411 36.40 8.83 22.30
C ARG A 411 35.86 10.17 22.78
N ARG A 412 34.62 10.22 23.20
CA ARG A 412 33.95 11.46 23.68
C ARG A 412 34.09 11.60 25.19
#